data_9d1a9bf43b3653680f747ad0222fdc99
#
_entry.id   9d1a9bf43b3653680f747ad0222fdc99
#
_cell.length_a   1.000
_cell.length_b   1.000
_cell.length_c   1.000
_cell.angle_alpha   90.00
_cell.angle_beta   90.00
_cell.angle_gamma   90.00
#
_symmetry.space_group_name_H-M   'P 1'
#
loop_
_entity.id
_entity.type
_entity.pdbx_description
1 polymer ?
#
loop_
_entity_poly.entity_id
_entity_poly.type
_entity_poly.pdbx_seq_one_letter_code
_entity_poly.pdbx_strand_id
1 'polypeptide(L)'
;MTDTVPKTPARTTNVLFGLLAVVPAFVLLLSGYVVPTVRTAQASFTDVDMLGRDAEQVGWENYTDVFPDFGGSLVWPLVFAVLATLTAVVGGVVLAYLAARGGRAGRWTARIAFALPMAALGTAGAAIAWVLTYEPTPDSMNPMLAQYITFFGLAVGLGTTAFLLVFRHSTRPGDTWSAGLLVTGVIAASALAIGLQSFGFPYLLGRGAERYASPVLLIFDHAFRTFRLGSASAGAILLWLPLAVLGIGIAVWLIVARTRIVAADQPAPAEQPPSTVTGWRAAAAVATGGLLVLGLAGLGPWLLSTVDFDTAAVRGNLFAHLSSTWLPPLISTVVGVLAAALAGYGIGALRPLGERSALLLLPFAPWLFTGLGGLAPDTWMHRTDDGSAFLFLIPPASLTIPVLFGSALLFRGVRWTLALPAVGLAALITWIVQAQDTLWPIIAGYEVDSNPMQVVVMQAVQMFRRGGEVPLGWLYPLPVLLLVAAVVAVVQVLVLDRLALRTGRDAVAAATPADSGN
;
A
#
# COMPACT_ATOMS: atom_id res chain seq x y z
N MET A 1 40.90 -45.30 -12.69
CA MET A 1 39.58 -44.81 -13.18
C MET A 1 39.20 -43.66 -12.29
N THR A 2 39.45 -42.43 -12.73
CA THR A 2 39.15 -41.21 -12.02
C THR A 2 37.71 -40.82 -12.37
N ASP A 3 36.81 -40.99 -11.41
CA ASP A 3 35.41 -40.52 -11.49
C ASP A 3 35.40 -38.99 -11.58
N THR A 4 35.26 -38.52 -12.80
CA THR A 4 34.93 -37.09 -13.06
C THR A 4 33.46 -36.89 -12.69
N VAL A 5 33.22 -36.39 -11.47
CA VAL A 5 31.90 -35.85 -11.07
C VAL A 5 31.50 -34.77 -12.10
N PRO A 6 30.38 -34.92 -12.82
CA PRO A 6 29.97 -33.91 -13.79
C PRO A 6 29.65 -32.62 -13.07
N LYS A 7 30.42 -31.56 -13.41
CA LYS A 7 30.14 -30.19 -12.95
C LYS A 7 28.74 -29.79 -13.40
N THR A 8 27.89 -29.59 -12.45
CA THR A 8 26.47 -29.29 -12.52
C THR A 8 26.15 -28.12 -13.48
N PRO A 9 25.35 -28.32 -14.55
CA PRO A 9 24.80 -27.24 -15.37
C PRO A 9 23.77 -26.37 -14.65
N ALA A 10 23.38 -26.73 -13.43
CA ALA A 10 22.34 -26.07 -12.63
C ALA A 10 22.62 -24.60 -12.25
N ARG A 11 23.88 -24.16 -12.20
CA ARG A 11 24.23 -22.83 -11.72
C ARG A 11 24.02 -21.73 -12.78
N THR A 12 24.39 -21.98 -14.01
CA THR A 12 24.22 -21.05 -15.15
C THR A 12 22.76 -20.89 -15.56
N THR A 13 22.01 -21.98 -15.52
CA THR A 13 20.57 -22.00 -15.84
C THR A 13 19.78 -21.17 -14.84
N ASN A 14 20.06 -21.29 -13.53
CA ASN A 14 19.41 -20.51 -12.48
C ASN A 14 19.75 -19.01 -12.58
N VAL A 15 20.96 -18.64 -13.02
CA VAL A 15 21.34 -17.23 -13.24
C VAL A 15 20.51 -16.63 -14.37
N LEU A 16 20.43 -17.30 -15.50
CA LEU A 16 19.68 -16.81 -16.66
C LEU A 16 18.18 -16.68 -16.34
N PHE A 17 17.56 -17.72 -15.80
CA PHE A 17 16.14 -17.68 -15.44
C PHE A 17 15.85 -16.64 -14.35
N GLY A 18 16.75 -16.47 -13.38
CA GLY A 18 16.62 -15.47 -12.32
C GLY A 18 16.63 -14.03 -12.87
N LEU A 19 17.51 -13.74 -13.83
CA LEU A 19 17.54 -12.43 -14.51
C LEU A 19 16.34 -12.23 -15.42
N LEU A 20 15.96 -13.24 -16.21
CA LEU A 20 14.79 -13.18 -17.09
C LEU A 20 13.49 -12.93 -16.29
N ALA A 21 13.38 -13.49 -15.09
CA ALA A 21 12.22 -13.26 -14.22
C ALA A 21 12.09 -11.80 -13.76
N VAL A 22 13.19 -11.02 -13.73
CA VAL A 22 13.17 -9.59 -13.37
C VAL A 22 12.77 -8.71 -14.54
N VAL A 23 12.94 -9.14 -15.78
CA VAL A 23 12.73 -8.33 -17.00
C VAL A 23 11.31 -7.73 -17.06
N PRO A 24 10.20 -8.47 -16.85
CA PRO A 24 8.87 -7.88 -16.92
C PRO A 24 8.67 -6.73 -15.91
N ALA A 25 9.15 -6.88 -14.68
CA ALA A 25 9.08 -5.83 -13.68
C ALA A 25 9.94 -4.62 -14.06
N PHE A 26 11.10 -4.84 -14.67
CA PHE A 26 11.98 -3.76 -15.13
C PHE A 26 11.37 -2.98 -16.30
N VAL A 27 10.71 -3.66 -17.24
CA VAL A 27 9.97 -3.00 -18.33
C VAL A 27 8.84 -2.13 -17.77
N LEU A 28 8.05 -2.66 -16.84
CA LEU A 28 6.97 -1.89 -16.20
C LEU A 28 7.51 -0.75 -15.33
N LEU A 29 8.67 -0.91 -14.70
CA LEU A 29 9.35 0.18 -13.99
C LEU A 29 9.71 1.31 -14.97
N LEU A 30 10.34 0.97 -16.07
CA LEU A 30 10.77 1.97 -17.07
C LEU A 30 9.57 2.72 -17.64
N SER A 31 8.55 2.00 -18.11
CA SER A 31 7.39 2.60 -18.78
C SER A 31 6.47 3.35 -17.83
N GLY A 32 6.19 2.80 -16.64
CA GLY A 32 5.20 3.35 -15.72
C GLY A 32 5.75 4.34 -14.68
N TYR A 33 7.07 4.36 -14.46
CA TYR A 33 7.66 5.19 -13.41
C TYR A 33 8.84 6.03 -13.89
N VAL A 34 9.86 5.42 -14.47
CA VAL A 34 11.09 6.15 -14.84
C VAL A 34 10.82 7.18 -15.92
N VAL A 35 10.21 6.76 -17.04
CA VAL A 35 9.91 7.66 -18.17
C VAL A 35 8.98 8.80 -17.73
N PRO A 36 7.83 8.57 -17.04
CA PRO A 36 7.01 9.65 -16.50
C PRO A 36 7.76 10.59 -15.56
N THR A 37 8.57 10.06 -14.63
CA THR A 37 9.36 10.90 -13.73
C THR A 37 10.35 11.79 -14.47
N VAL A 38 11.05 11.27 -15.49
CA VAL A 38 12.00 12.05 -16.29
C VAL A 38 11.29 13.14 -17.09
N ARG A 39 10.14 12.84 -17.71
CA ARG A 39 9.32 13.84 -18.41
C ARG A 39 8.78 14.91 -17.47
N THR A 40 8.27 14.50 -16.31
CA THR A 40 7.83 15.43 -15.26
C THR A 40 8.99 16.34 -14.82
N ALA A 41 10.20 15.79 -14.65
CA ALA A 41 11.37 16.59 -14.32
C ALA A 41 11.73 17.58 -15.45
N GLN A 42 11.57 17.20 -16.72
CA GLN A 42 11.78 18.11 -17.84
C GLN A 42 10.70 19.19 -17.89
N ALA A 43 9.43 18.82 -17.75
CA ALA A 43 8.29 19.74 -17.74
C ALA A 43 8.35 20.76 -16.59
N SER A 44 8.96 20.39 -15.45
CA SER A 44 9.10 21.30 -14.30
C SER A 44 9.99 22.54 -14.56
N PHE A 45 10.78 22.53 -15.61
CA PHE A 45 11.64 23.67 -16.04
C PHE A 45 11.04 24.44 -17.20
N THR A 46 9.84 24.12 -17.64
CA THR A 46 9.18 24.73 -18.78
C THR A 46 7.81 25.32 -18.39
N ASP A 47 7.40 26.39 -19.07
CA ASP A 47 6.03 26.89 -18.98
C ASP A 47 5.15 26.11 -19.95
N VAL A 48 4.65 24.95 -19.48
CA VAL A 48 3.73 24.09 -20.26
C VAL A 48 2.31 24.36 -19.79
N ASP A 49 1.44 24.72 -20.74
CA ASP A 49 0.00 24.78 -20.52
C ASP A 49 -0.72 23.58 -21.20
N MET A 50 -1.99 23.36 -20.85
CA MET A 50 -2.80 22.30 -21.46
C MET A 50 -3.14 22.55 -22.94
N LEU A 51 -2.91 23.75 -23.47
CA LEU A 51 -3.24 24.14 -24.83
C LEU A 51 -2.10 23.83 -25.81
N GLY A 52 -1.00 23.27 -25.34
CA GLY A 52 0.13 22.84 -26.18
C GLY A 52 0.86 24.00 -26.84
N ARG A 53 0.83 25.20 -26.25
CA ARG A 53 1.64 26.33 -26.71
C ARG A 53 3.11 25.97 -26.56
N ASP A 54 3.95 26.58 -27.39
CA ASP A 54 5.40 26.37 -27.36
C ASP A 54 5.92 26.55 -25.94
N ALA A 55 6.45 25.49 -25.37
CA ALA A 55 6.93 25.47 -23.99
C ALA A 55 8.21 26.29 -23.88
N GLU A 56 8.13 27.45 -23.25
CA GLU A 56 9.31 28.27 -22.95
C GLU A 56 10.08 27.70 -21.76
N GLN A 57 11.40 27.80 -21.79
CA GLN A 57 12.25 27.42 -20.68
C GLN A 57 12.20 28.52 -19.61
N VAL A 58 11.60 28.23 -18.45
CA VAL A 58 11.47 29.17 -17.32
C VAL A 58 12.46 28.88 -16.18
N GLY A 59 13.29 27.85 -16.31
CA GLY A 59 14.29 27.48 -15.31
C GLY A 59 13.62 27.10 -13.96
N TRP A 60 14.02 27.77 -12.88
CA TRP A 60 13.54 27.45 -11.52
C TRP A 60 12.24 28.19 -11.12
N GLU A 61 11.63 28.96 -11.99
CA GLU A 61 10.46 29.78 -11.68
C GLU A 61 9.29 28.95 -11.13
N ASN A 62 8.97 27.82 -11.80
CA ASN A 62 7.93 26.91 -11.34
C ASN A 62 8.14 26.40 -9.91
N TYR A 63 9.40 26.18 -9.51
CA TYR A 63 9.74 25.74 -8.15
C TYR A 63 9.57 26.88 -7.13
N THR A 64 9.96 28.10 -7.47
CA THR A 64 9.80 29.25 -6.58
C THR A 64 8.34 29.58 -6.35
N ASP A 65 7.50 29.39 -7.36
CA ASP A 65 6.05 29.62 -7.28
C ASP A 65 5.35 28.57 -6.39
N VAL A 66 5.72 27.31 -6.53
CA VAL A 66 5.04 26.19 -5.83
C VAL A 66 5.55 25.98 -4.41
N PHE A 67 6.82 26.30 -4.13
CA PHE A 67 7.48 25.95 -2.88
C PHE A 67 6.77 26.45 -1.60
N PRO A 68 6.22 27.69 -1.54
CA PRO A 68 5.51 28.16 -0.35
C PRO A 68 4.26 27.33 -0.05
N ASP A 69 3.44 27.05 -1.05
CA ASP A 69 2.23 26.24 -0.91
C ASP A 69 2.55 24.77 -0.64
N PHE A 70 3.60 24.25 -1.28
CA PHE A 70 4.10 22.91 -1.02
C PHE A 70 4.55 22.75 0.44
N GLY A 71 5.32 23.69 0.97
CA GLY A 71 5.71 23.70 2.38
C GLY A 71 4.50 23.71 3.33
N GLY A 72 3.49 24.50 3.04
CA GLY A 72 2.23 24.53 3.78
C GLY A 72 1.45 23.22 3.72
N SER A 73 1.48 22.53 2.58
CA SER A 73 0.79 21.26 2.37
C SER A 73 1.41 20.06 3.13
N LEU A 74 2.61 20.19 3.69
CA LEU A 74 3.29 19.11 4.43
C LEU A 74 2.80 18.94 5.86
N VAL A 75 2.25 19.98 6.50
CA VAL A 75 1.94 19.98 7.95
C VAL A 75 1.02 18.83 8.34
N TRP A 76 -0.13 18.73 7.68
CA TRP A 76 -1.11 17.70 8.04
C TRP A 76 -0.72 16.28 7.63
N PRO A 77 -0.09 16.02 6.49
CA PRO A 77 0.54 14.73 6.21
C PRO A 77 1.56 14.28 7.27
N LEU A 78 2.37 15.18 7.80
CA LEU A 78 3.30 14.85 8.89
C LEU A 78 2.57 14.50 10.19
N VAL A 79 1.54 15.27 10.56
CA VAL A 79 0.69 14.96 11.72
C VAL A 79 0.02 13.59 11.54
N PHE A 80 -0.57 13.32 10.37
CA PHE A 80 -1.13 12.02 10.03
C PHE A 80 -0.10 10.90 10.19
N ALA A 81 1.09 11.07 9.61
CA ALA A 81 2.16 10.08 9.65
C ALA A 81 2.58 9.76 11.09
N VAL A 82 2.72 10.77 11.95
CA VAL A 82 3.05 10.58 13.37
C VAL A 82 1.94 9.83 14.10
N LEU A 83 0.69 10.25 13.95
CA LEU A 83 -0.45 9.60 14.61
C LEU A 83 -0.63 8.15 14.14
N ALA A 84 -0.58 7.90 12.83
CA ALA A 84 -0.71 6.56 12.25
C ALA A 84 0.46 5.65 12.67
N THR A 85 1.69 6.18 12.70
CA THR A 85 2.87 5.44 13.15
C THR A 85 2.75 5.08 14.63
N LEU A 86 2.43 6.05 15.50
CA LEU A 86 2.25 5.80 16.93
C LEU A 86 1.17 4.75 17.18
N THR A 87 0.04 4.87 16.49
CA THR A 87 -1.06 3.90 16.60
C THR A 87 -0.64 2.50 16.15
N ALA A 88 -0.01 2.38 14.99
CA ALA A 88 0.41 1.08 14.45
C ALA A 88 1.55 0.46 15.26
N VAL A 89 2.49 1.26 15.75
CA VAL A 89 3.63 0.77 16.54
C VAL A 89 3.22 0.48 17.97
N VAL A 90 2.65 1.44 18.70
CA VAL A 90 2.31 1.24 20.12
C VAL A 90 1.16 0.26 20.24
N GLY A 91 0.04 0.50 19.56
CA GLY A 91 -1.11 -0.41 19.55
C GLY A 91 -0.74 -1.79 19.03
N GLY A 92 0.01 -1.84 17.91
CA GLY A 92 0.46 -3.08 17.29
C GLY A 92 1.41 -3.87 18.17
N VAL A 93 2.43 -3.26 18.79
CA VAL A 93 3.38 -3.93 19.71
C VAL A 93 2.67 -4.48 20.92
N VAL A 94 1.85 -3.65 21.61
CA VAL A 94 1.12 -4.07 22.79
C VAL A 94 0.21 -5.25 22.48
N LEU A 95 -0.60 -5.13 21.43
CA LEU A 95 -1.54 -6.19 21.06
C LEU A 95 -0.83 -7.46 20.57
N ALA A 96 0.21 -7.32 19.75
CA ALA A 96 1.00 -8.47 19.29
C ALA A 96 1.70 -9.18 20.45
N TYR A 97 2.23 -8.44 21.44
CA TYR A 97 2.85 -9.02 22.62
C TYR A 97 1.84 -9.81 23.46
N LEU A 98 0.68 -9.21 23.80
CA LEU A 98 -0.39 -9.88 24.55
C LEU A 98 -0.90 -11.12 23.79
N ALA A 99 -1.15 -10.98 22.50
CA ALA A 99 -1.62 -12.07 21.64
C ALA A 99 -0.61 -13.21 21.52
N ALA A 100 0.69 -12.91 21.41
CA ALA A 100 1.75 -13.91 21.39
C ALA A 100 1.82 -14.70 22.71
N ARG A 101 1.68 -14.03 23.87
CA ARG A 101 1.63 -14.65 25.20
C ARG A 101 0.35 -15.48 25.41
N GLY A 102 -0.78 -15.08 24.79
CA GLY A 102 -2.03 -15.84 24.77
C GLY A 102 -1.99 -17.13 23.92
N GLY A 103 -0.87 -17.41 23.29
CA GLY A 103 -0.66 -18.59 22.45
C GLY A 103 -1.43 -18.49 21.11
N ARG A 104 -1.76 -19.64 20.53
CA ARG A 104 -2.42 -19.71 19.21
C ARG A 104 -3.78 -19.00 19.21
N ALA A 105 -4.58 -19.22 20.23
CA ALA A 105 -5.90 -18.59 20.36
C ALA A 105 -5.80 -17.07 20.42
N GLY A 106 -4.91 -16.51 21.25
CA GLY A 106 -4.70 -15.07 21.36
C GLY A 106 -4.31 -14.43 20.02
N ARG A 107 -3.36 -15.05 19.28
CA ARG A 107 -2.94 -14.56 17.96
C ARG A 107 -4.07 -14.61 16.93
N TRP A 108 -4.85 -15.69 16.91
CA TRP A 108 -5.96 -15.83 15.98
C TRP A 108 -7.07 -14.83 16.26
N THR A 109 -7.43 -14.62 17.53
CA THR A 109 -8.42 -13.62 17.94
C THR A 109 -8.01 -12.22 17.45
N ALA A 110 -6.76 -11.81 17.70
CA ALA A 110 -6.27 -10.51 17.27
C ALA A 110 -6.29 -10.35 15.73
N ARG A 111 -5.88 -11.38 14.99
CA ARG A 111 -5.86 -11.35 13.51
C ARG A 111 -7.26 -11.31 12.92
N ILE A 112 -8.20 -12.12 13.41
CA ILE A 112 -9.57 -12.18 12.90
C ILE A 112 -10.31 -10.88 13.20
N ALA A 113 -10.15 -10.33 14.40
CA ALA A 113 -10.83 -9.11 14.81
C ALA A 113 -10.51 -7.92 13.89
N PHE A 114 -9.25 -7.76 13.48
CA PHE A 114 -8.85 -6.66 12.60
C PHE A 114 -8.98 -6.97 11.09
N ALA A 115 -9.48 -8.14 10.71
CA ALA A 115 -9.68 -8.48 9.30
C ALA A 115 -10.67 -7.53 8.60
N LEU A 116 -11.75 -7.14 9.28
CA LEU A 116 -12.72 -6.19 8.73
C LEU A 116 -12.13 -4.78 8.55
N PRO A 117 -11.48 -4.14 9.55
CA PRO A 117 -10.77 -2.88 9.32
C PRO A 117 -9.70 -2.97 8.22
N MET A 118 -9.02 -4.12 8.09
CA MET A 118 -8.01 -4.32 7.05
C MET A 118 -8.59 -4.55 5.65
N ALA A 119 -9.84 -5.00 5.54
CA ALA A 119 -10.57 -5.12 4.29
C ALA A 119 -11.23 -3.79 3.87
N ALA A 120 -11.48 -2.92 4.85
CA ALA A 120 -12.20 -1.66 4.68
C ALA A 120 -11.31 -0.56 4.07
N LEU A 121 -10.83 -0.77 2.83
CA LEU A 121 -9.90 0.10 2.12
C LEU A 121 -10.59 1.10 1.18
N GLY A 122 -11.89 1.34 1.36
CA GLY A 122 -12.70 2.22 0.53
C GLY A 122 -12.48 3.71 0.83
N THR A 123 -11.37 4.31 0.38
CA THR A 123 -11.03 5.71 0.66
C THR A 123 -12.06 6.70 0.12
N ALA A 124 -12.55 6.49 -1.11
CA ALA A 124 -13.58 7.32 -1.72
C ALA A 124 -14.89 7.27 -0.93
N GLY A 125 -15.41 6.07 -0.70
CA GLY A 125 -16.66 5.87 0.03
C GLY A 125 -16.60 6.40 1.46
N ALA A 126 -15.48 6.18 2.14
CA ALA A 126 -15.27 6.68 3.49
C ALA A 126 -15.26 8.22 3.55
N ALA A 127 -14.56 8.89 2.66
CA ALA A 127 -14.53 10.35 2.61
C ALA A 127 -15.91 10.94 2.30
N ILE A 128 -16.65 10.33 1.36
CA ILE A 128 -18.01 10.75 1.04
C ILE A 128 -18.97 10.53 2.22
N ALA A 129 -18.88 9.37 2.90
CA ALA A 129 -19.69 9.09 4.07
C ALA A 129 -19.47 10.12 5.20
N TRP A 130 -18.23 10.58 5.39
CA TRP A 130 -17.93 11.69 6.30
C TRP A 130 -18.65 12.98 5.88
N VAL A 131 -18.62 13.34 4.59
CA VAL A 131 -19.31 14.52 4.08
C VAL A 131 -20.81 14.45 4.33
N LEU A 132 -21.42 13.29 4.10
CA LEU A 132 -22.87 13.10 4.24
C LEU A 132 -23.32 13.03 5.71
N THR A 133 -22.52 12.43 6.59
CA THR A 133 -22.89 12.23 7.99
C THR A 133 -22.70 13.49 8.83
N TYR A 134 -21.62 14.23 8.62
CA TYR A 134 -21.25 15.35 9.50
C TYR A 134 -21.44 16.73 8.87
N GLU A 135 -21.80 16.79 7.56
CA GLU A 135 -21.96 18.05 6.82
C GLU A 135 -20.85 19.08 7.16
N PRO A 136 -19.56 18.70 7.10
CA PRO A 136 -18.50 19.52 7.63
C PRO A 136 -18.46 20.89 6.94
N THR A 137 -18.45 21.96 7.72
CA THR A 137 -18.05 23.27 7.23
C THR A 137 -16.53 23.28 6.99
N PRO A 138 -16.00 24.10 6.10
CA PRO A 138 -14.56 24.14 5.81
C PRO A 138 -13.68 24.25 7.06
N ASP A 139 -14.18 24.86 8.13
CA ASP A 139 -13.45 25.12 9.36
C ASP A 139 -13.70 24.07 10.47
N SER A 140 -14.63 23.15 10.28
CA SER A 140 -15.10 22.27 11.36
C SER A 140 -14.28 21.02 11.56
N MET A 141 -13.61 20.50 10.52
CA MET A 141 -12.84 19.26 10.60
C MET A 141 -11.70 19.19 9.58
N ASN A 142 -10.52 18.84 10.07
CA ASN A 142 -9.39 18.64 9.18
C ASN A 142 -9.51 17.31 8.42
N PRO A 143 -9.36 17.31 7.08
CA PRO A 143 -9.49 16.12 6.24
C PRO A 143 -8.53 14.97 6.62
N MET A 144 -7.30 15.30 7.01
CA MET A 144 -6.29 14.29 7.37
C MET A 144 -6.60 13.66 8.74
N LEU A 145 -7.22 14.41 9.66
CA LEU A 145 -7.69 13.86 10.93
C LEU A 145 -8.89 12.93 10.72
N ALA A 146 -9.83 13.31 9.87
CA ALA A 146 -10.95 12.43 9.47
C ALA A 146 -10.44 11.13 8.86
N GLN A 147 -9.46 11.20 7.97
CA GLN A 147 -8.80 10.04 7.38
C GLN A 147 -8.13 9.17 8.46
N TYR A 148 -7.39 9.77 9.40
CA TYR A 148 -6.76 9.05 10.49
C TYR A 148 -7.77 8.31 11.36
N ILE A 149 -8.84 8.98 11.77
CA ILE A 149 -9.91 8.37 12.60
C ILE A 149 -10.55 7.19 11.86
N THR A 150 -10.85 7.36 10.57
CA THR A 150 -11.44 6.30 9.73
C THR A 150 -10.54 5.07 9.67
N PHE A 151 -9.25 5.25 9.44
CA PHE A 151 -8.31 4.14 9.25
C PHE A 151 -7.52 3.77 10.51
N PHE A 152 -7.94 4.22 11.70
CA PHE A 152 -7.34 3.85 12.98
C PHE A 152 -7.26 2.32 13.16
N GLY A 153 -8.38 1.61 12.92
CA GLY A 153 -8.44 0.16 13.03
C GLY A 153 -7.52 -0.57 12.03
N LEU A 154 -7.37 -0.02 10.82
CA LEU A 154 -6.41 -0.51 9.83
C LEU A 154 -4.97 -0.38 10.34
N ALA A 155 -4.60 0.78 10.90
CA ALA A 155 -3.26 1.02 11.44
C ALA A 155 -2.92 0.04 12.56
N VAL A 156 -3.84 -0.18 13.52
CA VAL A 156 -3.68 -1.17 14.60
C VAL A 156 -3.55 -2.58 14.02
N GLY A 157 -4.40 -2.96 13.07
CA GLY A 157 -4.40 -4.30 12.44
C GLY A 157 -3.10 -4.60 11.69
N LEU A 158 -2.61 -3.66 10.89
CA LEU A 158 -1.33 -3.77 10.16
C LEU A 158 -0.16 -3.85 11.15
N GLY A 159 -0.11 -2.97 12.14
CA GLY A 159 0.90 -2.98 13.19
C GLY A 159 0.93 -4.31 13.94
N THR A 160 -0.24 -4.78 14.39
CA THR A 160 -0.37 -6.08 15.08
C THR A 160 0.14 -7.22 14.22
N THR A 161 -0.25 -7.26 12.94
CA THR A 161 0.18 -8.31 12.00
C THR A 161 1.69 -8.28 11.80
N ALA A 162 2.29 -7.11 11.61
CA ALA A 162 3.73 -6.94 11.40
C ALA A 162 4.53 -7.32 12.66
N PHE A 163 4.12 -6.88 13.86
CA PHE A 163 4.83 -7.23 15.09
C PHE A 163 4.61 -8.69 15.52
N LEU A 164 3.49 -9.31 15.16
CA LEU A 164 3.34 -10.76 15.34
C LEU A 164 4.38 -11.55 14.52
N LEU A 165 4.76 -11.10 13.31
CA LEU A 165 5.85 -11.75 12.55
C LEU A 165 7.20 -11.61 13.27
N VAL A 166 7.44 -10.49 13.97
CA VAL A 166 8.65 -10.27 14.77
C VAL A 166 8.66 -11.19 15.99
N PHE A 167 7.57 -11.25 16.76
CA PHE A 167 7.52 -12.02 18.00
C PHE A 167 7.43 -13.53 17.80
N ARG A 168 7.13 -14.01 16.59
CA ARG A 168 7.08 -15.46 16.28
C ARG A 168 8.45 -16.14 16.28
N HIS A 169 9.54 -15.36 16.31
CA HIS A 169 10.88 -15.94 16.11
C HIS A 169 11.89 -15.58 17.21
N SER A 170 11.50 -14.99 18.32
CA SER A 170 12.46 -14.53 19.33
C SER A 170 13.05 -15.67 20.18
N THR A 171 14.10 -16.32 19.68
CA THR A 171 15.01 -17.10 20.54
C THR A 171 16.15 -16.26 21.10
N ARG A 172 16.42 -15.07 20.50
CA ARG A 172 17.46 -14.13 20.95
C ARG A 172 16.92 -12.70 21.03
N PRO A 173 17.08 -12.01 22.18
CA PRO A 173 16.55 -10.64 22.36
C PRO A 173 17.06 -9.63 21.32
N GLY A 174 18.33 -9.75 20.89
CA GLY A 174 18.94 -8.83 19.92
C GLY A 174 18.31 -8.88 18.53
N ASP A 175 17.94 -10.07 18.06
CA ASP A 175 17.31 -10.24 16.73
C ASP A 175 15.89 -9.66 16.70
N THR A 176 15.17 -9.76 17.83
CA THR A 176 13.83 -9.18 17.99
C THR A 176 13.88 -7.67 17.91
N TRP A 177 14.87 -7.03 18.53
CA TRP A 177 15.02 -5.59 18.55
C TRP A 177 15.31 -5.04 17.15
N SER A 178 16.26 -5.63 16.43
CA SER A 178 16.61 -5.18 15.06
C SER A 178 15.44 -5.37 14.08
N ALA A 179 14.72 -6.48 14.16
CA ALA A 179 13.51 -6.72 13.36
C ALA A 179 12.37 -5.76 13.74
N GLY A 180 12.20 -5.48 15.03
CA GLY A 180 11.21 -4.52 15.53
C GLY A 180 11.47 -3.09 15.04
N LEU A 181 12.73 -2.63 15.10
CA LEU A 181 13.10 -1.32 14.57
C LEU A 181 12.88 -1.22 13.06
N LEU A 182 13.24 -2.27 12.31
CA LEU A 182 13.00 -2.32 10.87
C LEU A 182 11.50 -2.20 10.55
N VAL A 183 10.64 -2.97 11.23
CA VAL A 183 9.19 -2.90 11.07
C VAL A 183 8.66 -1.51 11.40
N THR A 184 9.14 -0.91 12.50
CA THR A 184 8.79 0.48 12.87
C THR A 184 9.18 1.47 11.77
N GLY A 185 10.38 1.35 11.21
CA GLY A 185 10.84 2.21 10.12
C GLY A 185 10.00 2.05 8.84
N VAL A 186 9.65 0.82 8.47
CA VAL A 186 8.77 0.55 7.32
C VAL A 186 7.37 1.14 7.56
N ILE A 187 6.79 0.96 8.76
CA ILE A 187 5.49 1.54 9.12
C ILE A 187 5.54 3.07 9.03
N ALA A 188 6.56 3.70 9.61
CA ALA A 188 6.71 5.15 9.60
C ALA A 188 6.85 5.71 8.18
N ALA A 189 7.70 5.09 7.34
CA ALA A 189 7.88 5.47 5.95
C ALA A 189 6.58 5.30 5.14
N SER A 190 5.85 4.20 5.36
CA SER A 190 4.56 3.96 4.70
C SER A 190 3.49 4.96 5.14
N ALA A 191 3.39 5.25 6.44
CA ALA A 191 2.45 6.23 6.96
C ALA A 191 2.71 7.64 6.41
N LEU A 192 3.99 8.04 6.33
CA LEU A 192 4.39 9.31 5.73
C LEU A 192 4.07 9.34 4.24
N ALA A 193 4.37 8.28 3.50
CA ALA A 193 4.06 8.19 2.07
C ALA A 193 2.55 8.25 1.80
N ILE A 194 1.73 7.58 2.62
CA ILE A 194 0.26 7.64 2.52
C ILE A 194 -0.24 9.06 2.83
N GLY A 195 0.27 9.69 3.87
CA GLY A 195 -0.09 11.07 4.23
C GLY A 195 0.22 12.06 3.11
N LEU A 196 1.46 12.05 2.60
CA LEU A 196 1.91 12.93 1.52
C LEU A 196 1.13 12.74 0.22
N GLN A 197 0.65 11.53 -0.04
CA GLN A 197 -0.08 11.17 -1.26
C GLN A 197 -1.59 11.05 -1.06
N SER A 198 -2.12 11.47 0.09
CA SER A 198 -3.56 11.49 0.34
C SER A 198 -4.27 12.44 -0.61
N PHE A 199 -5.32 11.96 -1.30
CA PHE A 199 -6.11 12.77 -2.22
C PHE A 199 -7.59 12.81 -1.84
N GLY A 200 -8.27 11.68 -1.68
CA GLY A 200 -9.72 11.60 -1.55
C GLY A 200 -10.31 12.41 -0.39
N PHE A 201 -9.75 12.29 0.82
CA PHE A 201 -10.19 13.08 1.98
C PHE A 201 -9.90 14.57 1.81
N PRO A 202 -8.67 15.01 1.47
CA PRO A 202 -8.39 16.42 1.18
C PRO A 202 -9.27 17.01 0.08
N TYR A 203 -9.50 16.29 -1.00
CA TYR A 203 -10.30 16.74 -2.13
C TYR A 203 -11.79 16.93 -1.76
N LEU A 204 -12.38 16.00 -1.02
CA LEU A 204 -13.81 15.99 -0.71
C LEU A 204 -14.17 16.89 0.50
N LEU A 205 -13.35 16.87 1.56
CA LEU A 205 -13.61 17.64 2.77
C LEU A 205 -12.95 19.04 2.74
N GLY A 206 -11.84 19.22 2.01
CA GLY A 206 -11.07 20.47 1.99
C GLY A 206 -11.76 21.64 1.29
N ARG A 207 -12.70 21.41 0.38
CA ARG A 207 -13.65 22.37 -0.26
C ARG A 207 -13.17 23.81 -0.43
N GLY A 208 -11.97 24.03 -0.95
CA GLY A 208 -11.49 25.38 -1.24
C GLY A 208 -10.97 26.13 -0.02
N ALA A 209 -10.57 25.43 1.04
CA ALA A 209 -9.72 26.02 2.07
C ALA A 209 -8.47 26.60 1.39
N GLU A 210 -8.07 27.80 1.78
CA GLU A 210 -6.89 28.51 1.25
C GLU A 210 -5.57 27.75 1.44
N ARG A 211 -5.59 26.62 2.16
CA ARG A 211 -4.42 25.76 2.43
C ARG A 211 -4.65 24.35 1.93
N TYR A 212 -3.78 23.91 1.06
CA TYR A 212 -3.76 22.53 0.61
C TYR A 212 -3.50 21.58 1.77
N ALA A 213 -4.34 20.56 1.93
CA ALA A 213 -4.20 19.58 2.99
C ALA A 213 -3.23 18.45 2.63
N SER A 214 -2.76 18.36 1.38
CA SER A 214 -1.75 17.41 0.92
C SER A 214 -1.03 17.88 -0.34
N PRO A 215 0.23 17.44 -0.57
CA PRO A 215 0.97 17.75 -1.79
C PRO A 215 0.29 17.26 -3.08
N VAL A 216 -0.37 16.09 -3.05
CA VAL A 216 -1.06 15.55 -4.25
C VAL A 216 -2.27 16.42 -4.61
N LEU A 217 -3.00 16.98 -3.64
CA LEU A 217 -4.08 17.93 -3.92
C LEU A 217 -3.55 19.20 -4.57
N LEU A 218 -2.41 19.72 -4.09
CA LEU A 218 -1.73 20.88 -4.69
C LEU A 218 -1.35 20.59 -6.16
N ILE A 219 -0.71 19.44 -6.42
CA ILE A 219 -0.33 19.02 -7.78
C ILE A 219 -1.57 18.92 -8.68
N PHE A 220 -2.65 18.32 -8.19
CA PHE A 220 -3.90 18.19 -8.91
C PHE A 220 -4.51 19.56 -9.24
N ASP A 221 -4.53 20.48 -8.30
CA ASP A 221 -5.09 21.81 -8.50
C ASP A 221 -4.29 22.61 -9.53
N HIS A 222 -2.96 22.56 -9.48
CA HIS A 222 -2.11 23.18 -10.50
C HIS A 222 -2.31 22.54 -11.88
N ALA A 223 -2.36 21.20 -11.97
CA ALA A 223 -2.48 20.52 -13.25
C ALA A 223 -3.88 20.66 -13.89
N PHE A 224 -4.96 20.44 -13.12
CA PHE A 224 -6.30 20.19 -13.66
C PHE A 224 -7.33 21.28 -13.34
N ARG A 225 -7.05 22.21 -12.42
CA ARG A 225 -7.92 23.36 -12.14
C ARG A 225 -7.36 24.67 -12.66
N THR A 226 -6.06 24.90 -12.52
CA THR A 226 -5.41 26.13 -13.00
C THR A 226 -4.64 25.94 -14.30
N PHE A 227 -4.50 24.70 -14.77
CA PHE A 227 -3.84 24.30 -16.04
C PHE A 227 -2.36 24.71 -16.13
N ARG A 228 -1.70 24.87 -14.97
CA ARG A 228 -0.26 25.22 -14.85
C ARG A 228 0.56 23.94 -14.71
N LEU A 229 0.77 23.24 -15.83
CA LEU A 229 1.42 21.92 -15.83
C LEU A 229 2.90 22.00 -15.42
N GLY A 230 3.61 23.07 -15.75
CA GLY A 230 4.98 23.29 -15.30
C GLY A 230 5.09 23.34 -13.77
N SER A 231 4.22 24.14 -13.13
CA SER A 231 4.15 24.25 -11.66
C SER A 231 3.69 22.94 -11.03
N ALA A 232 2.70 22.23 -11.61
CA ALA A 232 2.29 20.91 -11.15
C ALA A 232 3.43 19.88 -11.19
N SER A 233 4.22 19.93 -12.28
CA SER A 233 5.39 19.07 -12.46
C SER A 233 6.49 19.38 -11.45
N ALA A 234 6.74 20.65 -11.12
CA ALA A 234 7.67 21.04 -10.06
C ALA A 234 7.20 20.50 -8.69
N GLY A 235 5.92 20.64 -8.36
CA GLY A 235 5.32 20.05 -7.16
C GLY A 235 5.45 18.52 -7.11
N ALA A 236 5.27 17.84 -8.25
CA ALA A 236 5.42 16.40 -8.35
C ALA A 236 6.87 15.92 -8.10
N ILE A 237 7.87 16.65 -8.59
CA ILE A 237 9.28 16.36 -8.30
C ILE A 237 9.61 16.65 -6.83
N LEU A 238 9.11 17.75 -6.25
CA LEU A 238 9.27 18.03 -4.82
C LEU A 238 8.66 16.92 -3.94
N LEU A 239 7.54 16.32 -4.38
CA LEU A 239 6.93 15.17 -3.70
C LEU A 239 7.75 13.89 -3.89
N TRP A 240 8.23 13.63 -5.12
CA TRP A 240 8.97 12.41 -5.43
C TRP A 240 10.30 12.31 -4.69
N LEU A 241 11.03 13.41 -4.52
CA LEU A 241 12.35 13.41 -3.87
C LEU A 241 12.34 12.79 -2.45
N PRO A 242 11.52 13.25 -1.48
CA PRO A 242 11.46 12.64 -0.17
C PRO A 242 10.99 11.18 -0.20
N LEU A 243 10.05 10.84 -1.09
CA LEU A 243 9.59 9.46 -1.25
C LEU A 243 10.71 8.55 -1.79
N ALA A 244 11.51 9.03 -2.73
CA ALA A 244 12.67 8.31 -3.27
C ALA A 244 13.74 8.09 -2.18
N VAL A 245 14.04 9.11 -1.38
CA VAL A 245 14.99 8.99 -0.24
C VAL A 245 14.49 7.94 0.77
N LEU A 246 13.19 7.97 1.12
CA LEU A 246 12.60 6.96 2.00
C LEU A 246 12.68 5.55 1.40
N GLY A 247 12.34 5.41 0.11
CA GLY A 247 12.38 4.14 -0.59
C GLY A 247 13.78 3.54 -0.66
N ILE A 248 14.77 4.36 -1.03
CA ILE A 248 16.18 3.96 -1.04
C ILE A 248 16.64 3.59 0.38
N GLY A 249 16.32 4.41 1.38
CA GLY A 249 16.68 4.17 2.78
C GLY A 249 16.15 2.83 3.29
N ILE A 250 14.86 2.54 3.07
CA ILE A 250 14.25 1.26 3.45
C ILE A 250 14.85 0.10 2.67
N ALA A 251 15.07 0.23 1.37
CA ALA A 251 15.67 -0.82 0.55
C ALA A 251 17.09 -1.16 1.03
N VAL A 252 17.91 -0.15 1.27
CA VAL A 252 19.27 -0.33 1.82
C VAL A 252 19.20 -0.99 3.20
N TRP A 253 18.29 -0.54 4.07
CA TRP A 253 18.13 -1.16 5.40
C TRP A 253 17.73 -2.64 5.31
N LEU A 254 16.75 -2.99 4.46
CA LEU A 254 16.35 -4.39 4.21
C LEU A 254 17.51 -5.26 3.73
N ILE A 255 18.35 -4.72 2.83
CA ILE A 255 19.50 -5.43 2.25
C ILE A 255 20.61 -5.60 3.29
N VAL A 256 20.99 -4.54 3.99
CA VAL A 256 22.08 -4.55 5.01
C VAL A 256 21.68 -5.41 6.19
N ALA A 257 20.44 -5.29 6.68
CA ALA A 257 19.90 -6.14 7.75
C ALA A 257 19.69 -7.60 7.32
N ARG A 258 19.93 -7.94 6.04
CA ARG A 258 19.72 -9.29 5.49
C ARG A 258 18.36 -9.86 5.85
N THR A 259 17.35 -9.02 5.71
CA THR A 259 15.97 -9.32 6.07
C THR A 259 15.42 -10.46 5.21
N ARG A 260 14.65 -11.34 5.84
CA ARG A 260 13.91 -12.43 5.17
C ARG A 260 12.69 -12.83 5.99
N ILE A 261 11.70 -13.34 5.29
CA ILE A 261 10.55 -13.99 5.92
C ILE A 261 10.78 -15.50 5.85
N VAL A 262 10.62 -16.17 6.97
CA VAL A 262 10.85 -17.63 7.10
C VAL A 262 9.62 -18.31 7.69
N ALA A 263 9.52 -19.63 7.51
CA ALA A 263 8.52 -20.39 8.24
C ALA A 263 8.85 -20.32 9.74
N ALA A 264 7.85 -20.00 10.55
CA ALA A 264 8.02 -19.98 12.00
C ALA A 264 8.21 -21.40 12.50
N ASP A 265 9.32 -21.64 13.21
CA ASP A 265 9.48 -22.87 13.95
C ASP A 265 8.37 -22.97 14.99
N GLN A 266 7.70 -24.12 15.08
CA GLN A 266 6.77 -24.33 16.18
C GLN A 266 7.64 -24.38 17.45
N PRO A 267 7.48 -23.42 18.39
CA PRO A 267 8.16 -23.59 19.67
C PRO A 267 7.64 -24.88 20.28
N ALA A 268 8.57 -25.73 20.76
CA ALA A 268 8.18 -26.77 21.69
C ALA A 268 7.26 -26.16 22.75
N PRO A 269 6.17 -26.84 23.16
CA PRO A 269 5.27 -26.28 24.14
C PRO A 269 6.09 -25.94 25.39
N ALA A 270 6.40 -24.67 25.58
CA ALA A 270 6.93 -24.24 26.87
C ALA A 270 5.84 -24.58 27.88
N GLU A 271 6.19 -25.36 28.88
CA GLU A 271 5.33 -25.74 30.00
C GLU A 271 4.98 -24.48 30.84
N GLN A 272 4.17 -23.59 30.25
CA GLN A 272 3.61 -22.47 31.02
C GLN A 272 2.37 -22.99 31.76
N PRO A 273 2.22 -22.61 33.05
CA PRO A 273 1.03 -23.00 33.81
C PRO A 273 -0.24 -22.57 33.06
N PRO A 274 -1.26 -23.44 32.94
CA PRO A 274 -2.49 -23.14 32.19
C PRO A 274 -3.18 -21.85 32.63
N SER A 275 -3.11 -21.51 33.91
CA SER A 275 -3.68 -20.27 34.49
C SER A 275 -3.05 -19.00 33.92
N THR A 276 -1.73 -18.98 33.72
CA THR A 276 -1.01 -17.83 33.17
C THR A 276 -1.38 -17.57 31.71
N VAL A 277 -1.51 -18.63 30.90
CA VAL A 277 -1.92 -18.52 29.49
C VAL A 277 -3.35 -18.00 29.38
N THR A 278 -4.25 -18.40 30.29
CA THR A 278 -5.65 -17.92 30.33
C THR A 278 -5.70 -16.43 30.65
N GLY A 279 -4.90 -15.94 31.60
CA GLY A 279 -4.80 -14.51 31.92
C GLY A 279 -4.33 -13.68 30.71
N TRP A 280 -3.32 -14.13 29.98
CA TRP A 280 -2.84 -13.46 28.77
C TRP A 280 -3.88 -13.46 27.64
N ARG A 281 -4.66 -14.54 27.48
CA ARG A 281 -5.76 -14.61 26.51
C ARG A 281 -6.84 -13.59 26.83
N ALA A 282 -7.23 -13.47 28.10
CA ALA A 282 -8.21 -12.49 28.54
C ALA A 282 -7.72 -11.06 28.30
N ALA A 283 -6.48 -10.75 28.68
CA ALA A 283 -5.88 -9.44 28.41
C ALA A 283 -5.81 -9.12 26.90
N ALA A 284 -5.41 -10.08 26.09
CA ALA A 284 -5.41 -9.92 24.62
C ALA A 284 -6.82 -9.69 24.07
N ALA A 285 -7.82 -10.43 24.55
CA ALA A 285 -9.21 -10.27 24.11
C ALA A 285 -9.79 -8.90 24.49
N VAL A 286 -9.54 -8.42 25.72
CA VAL A 286 -9.99 -7.09 26.17
C VAL A 286 -9.31 -5.98 25.37
N ALA A 287 -7.99 -6.04 25.20
CA ALA A 287 -7.25 -5.05 24.40
C ALA A 287 -7.70 -5.07 22.92
N THR A 288 -7.88 -6.27 22.34
CA THR A 288 -8.41 -6.43 20.99
C THR A 288 -9.80 -5.81 20.86
N GLY A 289 -10.70 -6.12 21.80
CA GLY A 289 -12.07 -5.61 21.80
C GLY A 289 -12.11 -4.09 21.90
N GLY A 290 -11.35 -3.50 22.83
CA GLY A 290 -11.30 -2.04 23.01
C GLY A 290 -10.78 -1.30 21.76
N LEU A 291 -9.65 -1.76 21.19
CA LEU A 291 -9.09 -1.16 19.98
C LEU A 291 -9.97 -1.39 18.75
N LEU A 292 -10.64 -2.56 18.66
CA LEU A 292 -11.58 -2.85 17.57
C LEU A 292 -12.79 -1.93 17.63
N VAL A 293 -13.37 -1.70 18.82
CA VAL A 293 -14.51 -0.79 19.00
C VAL A 293 -14.15 0.62 18.54
N LEU A 294 -12.96 1.11 18.92
CA LEU A 294 -12.48 2.42 18.46
C LEU A 294 -12.29 2.45 16.92
N GLY A 295 -11.72 1.39 16.36
CA GLY A 295 -11.55 1.28 14.89
C GLY A 295 -12.89 1.22 14.14
N LEU A 296 -13.86 0.47 14.66
CA LEU A 296 -15.19 0.37 14.06
C LEU A 296 -16.00 1.66 14.25
N ALA A 297 -15.82 2.39 15.35
CA ALA A 297 -16.44 3.70 15.52
C ALA A 297 -15.97 4.70 14.45
N GLY A 298 -14.67 4.72 14.12
CA GLY A 298 -14.14 5.55 13.05
C GLY A 298 -14.63 5.16 11.65
N LEU A 299 -14.84 3.86 11.41
CA LEU A 299 -15.40 3.33 10.17
C LEU A 299 -16.93 3.42 10.09
N GLY A 300 -17.61 3.71 11.22
CA GLY A 300 -19.06 3.62 11.37
C GLY A 300 -19.85 4.33 10.28
N PRO A 301 -19.59 5.62 9.98
CA PRO A 301 -20.30 6.34 8.93
C PRO A 301 -20.26 5.63 7.58
N TRP A 302 -19.09 5.12 7.19
CA TRP A 302 -18.92 4.42 5.93
C TRP A 302 -19.55 3.02 5.96
N LEU A 303 -19.36 2.23 7.03
CA LEU A 303 -19.96 0.90 7.14
C LEU A 303 -21.48 0.95 7.05
N LEU A 304 -22.11 1.96 7.67
CA LEU A 304 -23.56 2.14 7.59
C LEU A 304 -24.03 2.50 6.19
N SER A 305 -23.21 3.21 5.41
CA SER A 305 -23.55 3.57 4.03
C SER A 305 -23.33 2.45 3.01
N THR A 306 -22.57 1.39 3.36
CA THR A 306 -22.36 0.24 2.45
C THR A 306 -23.58 -0.63 2.21
N VAL A 307 -24.67 -0.42 2.95
CA VAL A 307 -25.98 -1.10 2.77
C VAL A 307 -26.97 -0.28 1.95
N ASP A 308 -26.62 0.92 1.56
CA ASP A 308 -27.44 1.79 0.73
C ASP A 308 -27.24 1.46 -0.76
N PHE A 309 -28.27 0.86 -1.36
CA PHE A 309 -28.30 0.41 -2.76
C PHE A 309 -29.32 1.16 -3.61
N ASP A 310 -29.73 2.36 -3.20
CA ASP A 310 -30.63 3.14 -4.03
C ASP A 310 -29.95 3.48 -5.38
N THR A 311 -30.69 3.27 -6.46
CA THR A 311 -30.23 3.52 -7.83
C THR A 311 -30.78 4.81 -8.41
N ALA A 312 -31.66 5.52 -7.70
CA ALA A 312 -32.31 6.73 -8.21
C ALA A 312 -31.31 7.84 -8.61
N ALA A 313 -30.17 7.90 -7.92
CA ALA A 313 -29.11 8.86 -8.22
C ALA A 313 -28.13 8.36 -9.31
N VAL A 314 -28.18 7.09 -9.71
CA VAL A 314 -27.28 6.51 -10.73
C VAL A 314 -27.86 6.76 -12.10
N ARG A 315 -27.26 7.69 -12.84
CA ARG A 315 -27.60 7.93 -14.24
C ARG A 315 -26.80 6.99 -15.13
N GLY A 316 -27.43 6.43 -16.15
CA GLY A 316 -26.77 5.52 -17.09
C GLY A 316 -26.88 4.04 -16.69
N ASN A 317 -25.94 3.24 -17.18
CA ASN A 317 -25.92 1.79 -16.98
C ASN A 317 -25.09 1.41 -15.76
N LEU A 318 -25.76 0.97 -14.67
CA LEU A 318 -25.10 0.53 -13.43
C LEU A 318 -24.01 -0.53 -13.69
N PHE A 319 -24.27 -1.50 -14.59
CA PHE A 319 -23.28 -2.53 -14.91
C PHE A 319 -22.03 -1.93 -15.60
N ALA A 320 -22.19 -0.93 -16.47
CA ALA A 320 -21.07 -0.24 -17.10
C ALA A 320 -20.23 0.50 -16.04
N HIS A 321 -20.88 1.22 -15.10
CA HIS A 321 -20.20 1.90 -13.99
C HIS A 321 -19.43 0.93 -13.09
N LEU A 322 -20.04 -0.20 -12.72
CA LEU A 322 -19.37 -1.24 -11.93
C LEU A 322 -18.21 -1.86 -12.69
N SER A 323 -18.38 -2.16 -13.98
CA SER A 323 -17.30 -2.69 -14.82
C SER A 323 -16.13 -1.73 -14.88
N SER A 324 -16.37 -0.44 -15.10
CA SER A 324 -15.34 0.60 -15.14
C SER A 324 -14.66 0.84 -13.78
N THR A 325 -15.35 0.51 -12.68
CA THR A 325 -14.77 0.60 -11.33
C THR A 325 -13.82 -0.54 -11.02
N TRP A 326 -14.17 -1.77 -11.40
CA TRP A 326 -13.48 -2.96 -10.90
C TRP A 326 -12.55 -3.62 -11.91
N LEU A 327 -12.86 -3.61 -13.22
CA LEU A 327 -12.08 -4.34 -14.23
C LEU A 327 -10.75 -3.65 -14.58
N PRO A 328 -10.67 -2.33 -14.86
CA PRO A 328 -9.39 -1.69 -15.19
C PRO A 328 -8.34 -1.83 -14.07
N PRO A 329 -8.68 -1.59 -12.78
CA PRO A 329 -7.78 -1.87 -11.67
C PRO A 329 -7.39 -3.35 -11.54
N LEU A 330 -8.29 -4.28 -11.87
CA LEU A 330 -7.98 -5.72 -11.86
C LEU A 330 -6.90 -6.05 -12.91
N ILE A 331 -7.04 -5.52 -14.12
CA ILE A 331 -6.06 -5.72 -15.20
C ILE A 331 -4.69 -5.18 -14.76
N SER A 332 -4.64 -3.95 -14.27
CA SER A 332 -3.42 -3.33 -13.74
C SER A 332 -2.80 -4.18 -12.62
N THR A 333 -3.62 -4.63 -11.66
CA THR A 333 -3.16 -5.47 -10.55
C THR A 333 -2.59 -6.81 -11.02
N VAL A 334 -3.30 -7.51 -11.91
CA VAL A 334 -2.84 -8.81 -12.41
C VAL A 334 -1.48 -8.67 -13.09
N VAL A 335 -1.34 -7.72 -14.00
CA VAL A 335 -0.08 -7.46 -14.71
C VAL A 335 1.02 -7.06 -13.74
N GLY A 336 0.75 -6.09 -12.87
CA GLY A 336 1.74 -5.53 -11.94
C GLY A 336 2.19 -6.51 -10.88
N VAL A 337 1.25 -7.26 -10.27
CA VAL A 337 1.58 -8.25 -9.23
C VAL A 337 2.26 -9.48 -9.81
N LEU A 338 1.86 -9.97 -10.99
CA LEU A 338 2.55 -11.08 -11.63
C LEU A 338 4.00 -10.72 -11.95
N ALA A 339 4.25 -9.54 -12.55
CA ALA A 339 5.60 -9.07 -12.81
C ALA A 339 6.41 -8.90 -11.51
N ALA A 340 5.81 -8.32 -10.46
CA ALA A 340 6.42 -8.14 -9.16
C ALA A 340 6.76 -9.48 -8.48
N ALA A 341 5.84 -10.45 -8.51
CA ALA A 341 6.03 -11.77 -7.92
C ALA A 341 7.08 -12.59 -8.67
N LEU A 342 7.09 -12.54 -10.01
CA LEU A 342 8.13 -13.17 -10.84
C LEU A 342 9.51 -12.59 -10.53
N ALA A 343 9.64 -11.26 -10.48
CA ALA A 343 10.90 -10.62 -10.11
C ALA A 343 11.31 -10.97 -8.68
N GLY A 344 10.37 -10.95 -7.72
CA GLY A 344 10.61 -11.37 -6.35
C GLY A 344 11.06 -12.82 -6.24
N TYR A 345 10.48 -13.74 -7.03
CA TYR A 345 10.93 -15.14 -7.12
C TYR A 345 12.33 -15.24 -7.72
N GLY A 346 12.61 -14.53 -8.81
CA GLY A 346 13.94 -14.47 -9.43
C GLY A 346 15.01 -14.02 -8.43
N ILE A 347 14.74 -12.94 -7.70
CA ILE A 347 15.68 -12.32 -6.75
C ILE A 347 15.80 -13.19 -5.46
N GLY A 348 14.67 -13.65 -4.91
CA GLY A 348 14.62 -14.32 -3.62
C GLY A 348 14.98 -15.80 -3.67
N ALA A 349 14.40 -16.56 -4.62
CA ALA A 349 14.57 -18.02 -4.73
C ALA A 349 15.73 -18.41 -5.65
N LEU A 350 15.77 -17.90 -6.91
CA LEU A 350 16.78 -18.28 -7.89
C LEU A 350 18.15 -17.65 -7.61
N ARG A 351 18.18 -16.48 -7.00
CA ARG A 351 19.39 -15.78 -6.53
C ARG A 351 20.48 -15.69 -7.61
N PRO A 352 20.23 -15.02 -8.76
CA PRO A 352 21.15 -14.99 -9.89
C PRO A 352 22.55 -14.44 -9.54
N LEU A 353 22.64 -13.53 -8.55
CA LEU A 353 23.90 -12.98 -8.05
C LEU A 353 24.33 -13.60 -6.70
N GLY A 354 23.78 -14.77 -6.34
CA GLY A 354 24.01 -15.42 -5.05
C GLY A 354 23.50 -14.57 -3.88
N GLU A 355 24.34 -14.36 -2.87
CA GLU A 355 23.97 -13.54 -1.70
C GLU A 355 23.72 -12.07 -2.06
N ARG A 356 24.28 -11.58 -3.17
CA ARG A 356 24.12 -10.19 -3.65
C ARG A 356 22.85 -9.97 -4.46
N SER A 357 22.03 -10.99 -4.68
CA SER A 357 20.79 -10.85 -5.49
C SER A 357 19.83 -9.80 -4.96
N ALA A 358 19.84 -9.53 -3.65
CA ALA A 358 19.04 -8.45 -3.07
C ALA A 358 19.40 -7.05 -3.61
N LEU A 359 20.59 -6.85 -4.18
CA LEU A 359 20.97 -5.59 -4.83
C LEU A 359 20.13 -5.29 -6.08
N LEU A 360 19.52 -6.31 -6.70
CA LEU A 360 18.60 -6.14 -7.81
C LEU A 360 17.29 -5.44 -7.41
N LEU A 361 17.03 -5.21 -6.12
CA LEU A 361 15.93 -4.40 -5.62
C LEU A 361 16.24 -2.88 -5.69
N LEU A 362 17.51 -2.47 -5.72
CA LEU A 362 17.90 -1.05 -5.68
C LEU A 362 17.36 -0.22 -6.84
N PRO A 363 17.32 -0.70 -8.10
CA PRO A 363 16.72 0.06 -9.19
C PRO A 363 15.25 0.42 -8.98
N PHE A 364 14.50 -0.37 -8.19
CA PHE A 364 13.09 -0.15 -7.87
C PHE A 364 12.89 0.75 -6.65
N ALA A 365 13.93 0.92 -5.84
CA ALA A 365 13.85 1.59 -4.55
C ALA A 365 13.35 3.04 -4.60
N PRO A 366 13.75 3.90 -5.57
CA PRO A 366 13.28 5.29 -5.65
C PRO A 366 11.75 5.41 -5.80
N TRP A 367 11.08 4.39 -6.29
CA TRP A 367 9.64 4.38 -6.49
C TRP A 367 8.89 3.45 -5.52
N LEU A 368 9.56 2.91 -4.47
CA LEU A 368 8.96 1.99 -3.50
C LEU A 368 7.70 2.57 -2.85
N PHE A 369 7.69 3.86 -2.59
CA PHE A 369 6.59 4.57 -1.97
C PHE A 369 5.86 5.54 -2.91
N THR A 370 6.19 5.57 -4.19
CA THR A 370 5.57 6.48 -5.16
C THR A 370 4.26 5.91 -5.68
N GLY A 371 3.17 6.66 -5.51
CA GLY A 371 1.86 6.38 -6.11
C GLY A 371 1.61 7.22 -7.36
N LEU A 372 0.39 7.16 -7.89
CA LEU A 372 -0.01 7.87 -9.10
C LEU A 372 0.00 9.40 -8.98
N GLY A 373 -0.15 9.96 -7.76
CA GLY A 373 -0.35 11.39 -7.56
C GLY A 373 0.70 12.29 -8.20
N GLY A 374 2.00 11.91 -8.09
CA GLY A 374 3.09 12.64 -8.73
C GLY A 374 3.28 12.33 -10.22
N LEU A 375 2.71 11.23 -10.72
CA LEU A 375 2.86 10.79 -12.11
C LEU A 375 1.65 11.15 -12.99
N ALA A 376 0.53 11.50 -12.37
CA ALA A 376 -0.74 11.73 -13.04
C ALA A 376 -0.70 12.85 -14.09
N PRO A 377 -0.05 14.02 -13.88
CA PRO A 377 0.03 15.07 -14.88
C PRO A 377 0.72 14.61 -16.17
N ASP A 378 1.91 13.99 -16.07
CA ASP A 378 2.64 13.47 -17.23
C ASP A 378 1.86 12.39 -17.96
N THR A 379 1.28 11.45 -17.23
CA THR A 379 0.52 10.35 -17.81
C THR A 379 -0.70 10.86 -18.56
N TRP A 380 -1.37 11.89 -18.02
CA TRP A 380 -2.51 12.50 -18.69
C TRP A 380 -2.10 13.24 -19.97
N MET A 381 -1.00 14.01 -19.94
CA MET A 381 -0.51 14.75 -21.11
C MET A 381 -0.11 13.85 -22.28
N HIS A 382 0.47 12.69 -21.98
CA HIS A 382 1.00 11.78 -22.99
C HIS A 382 0.04 10.62 -23.33
N ARG A 383 -1.24 10.76 -22.94
CA ARG A 383 -2.25 9.80 -23.37
C ARG A 383 -2.43 9.90 -24.89
N THR A 384 -2.59 8.76 -25.53
CA THR A 384 -2.99 8.70 -26.94
C THR A 384 -4.51 8.71 -27.02
N ASP A 385 -5.08 9.65 -27.78
CA ASP A 385 -6.55 9.79 -27.94
C ASP A 385 -7.17 8.63 -28.76
N ASP A 386 -6.35 7.72 -29.30
CA ASP A 386 -6.77 6.59 -30.12
C ASP A 386 -7.26 5.37 -29.33
N GLY A 387 -7.22 5.43 -28.00
CA GLY A 387 -7.66 4.35 -27.10
C GLY A 387 -9.14 4.40 -26.76
N SER A 388 -9.76 3.24 -26.48
CA SER A 388 -11.08 3.22 -25.87
C SER A 388 -11.04 3.87 -24.47
N ALA A 389 -12.09 4.57 -24.07
CA ALA A 389 -12.24 5.16 -22.75
C ALA A 389 -11.96 4.15 -21.61
N PHE A 390 -12.33 2.89 -21.83
CA PHE A 390 -12.05 1.79 -20.90
C PHE A 390 -10.54 1.53 -20.70
N LEU A 391 -9.74 1.51 -21.76
CA LEU A 391 -8.29 1.27 -21.66
C LEU A 391 -7.60 2.40 -20.90
N PHE A 392 -8.11 3.62 -21.02
CA PHE A 392 -7.58 4.77 -20.32
C PHE A 392 -7.85 4.72 -18.80
N LEU A 393 -8.88 4.03 -18.36
CA LEU A 393 -9.14 3.79 -16.92
C LEU A 393 -8.13 2.83 -16.27
N ILE A 394 -7.34 2.08 -17.06
CA ILE A 394 -6.30 1.20 -16.48
C ILE A 394 -5.20 2.07 -15.88
N PRO A 395 -4.92 1.96 -14.56
CA PRO A 395 -3.84 2.72 -13.93
C PRO A 395 -2.49 2.47 -14.61
N PRO A 396 -1.78 3.52 -15.06
CA PRO A 396 -0.58 3.36 -15.89
C PRO A 396 0.63 2.83 -15.11
N ALA A 397 0.78 3.19 -13.84
CA ALA A 397 1.83 2.71 -12.95
C ALA A 397 1.44 1.35 -12.34
N SER A 398 1.29 0.33 -13.18
CA SER A 398 0.75 -0.97 -12.78
C SER A 398 1.70 -1.80 -11.90
N LEU A 399 3.02 -1.61 -11.99
CA LEU A 399 3.98 -2.37 -11.19
C LEU A 399 3.81 -2.11 -9.70
N THR A 400 3.45 -3.13 -8.95
CA THR A 400 3.32 -3.03 -7.50
C THR A 400 4.68 -3.27 -6.83
N ILE A 401 5.50 -2.22 -6.73
CA ILE A 401 6.86 -2.31 -6.19
C ILE A 401 6.92 -2.85 -4.75
N PRO A 402 6.02 -2.46 -3.80
CA PRO A 402 5.98 -3.07 -2.48
C PRO A 402 5.77 -4.60 -2.50
N VAL A 403 4.97 -5.11 -3.45
CA VAL A 403 4.78 -6.56 -3.64
C VAL A 403 6.05 -7.22 -4.15
N LEU A 404 6.83 -6.57 -5.02
CA LEU A 404 8.12 -7.07 -5.47
C LEU A 404 9.08 -7.25 -4.29
N PHE A 405 9.23 -6.24 -3.42
CA PHE A 405 10.06 -6.33 -2.22
C PHE A 405 9.56 -7.42 -1.27
N GLY A 406 8.27 -7.44 -0.95
CA GLY A 406 7.64 -8.46 -0.11
C GLY A 406 7.83 -9.88 -0.65
N SER A 407 7.65 -10.07 -1.95
CA SER A 407 7.85 -11.37 -2.64
C SER A 407 9.31 -11.81 -2.57
N ALA A 408 10.26 -10.89 -2.78
CA ALA A 408 11.69 -11.22 -2.68
C ALA A 408 12.06 -11.69 -1.26
N LEU A 409 11.52 -11.04 -0.22
CA LEU A 409 11.74 -11.47 1.17
C LEU A 409 11.06 -12.80 1.48
N LEU A 410 9.87 -13.07 0.95
CA LEU A 410 9.14 -14.32 1.12
C LEU A 410 9.86 -15.48 0.44
N PHE A 411 10.14 -15.36 -0.86
CA PHE A 411 10.76 -16.43 -1.63
C PHE A 411 12.21 -16.72 -1.22
N ARG A 412 12.83 -15.82 -0.47
CA ARG A 412 14.16 -16.05 0.10
C ARG A 412 14.17 -17.10 1.22
N GLY A 413 13.09 -17.25 1.98
CA GLY A 413 13.06 -18.10 3.16
C GLY A 413 11.86 -19.03 3.29
N VAL A 414 10.89 -18.98 2.36
CA VAL A 414 9.64 -19.74 2.45
C VAL A 414 9.40 -20.50 1.15
N ARG A 415 8.82 -21.70 1.27
CA ARG A 415 8.40 -22.50 0.10
C ARG A 415 7.22 -21.81 -0.60
N TRP A 416 7.11 -22.03 -1.91
CA TRP A 416 6.05 -21.47 -2.74
C TRP A 416 4.63 -21.74 -2.22
N THR A 417 4.37 -22.85 -1.54
CA THR A 417 3.07 -23.22 -0.95
C THR A 417 2.57 -22.24 0.12
N LEU A 418 3.47 -21.57 0.84
CA LEU A 418 3.14 -20.53 1.81
C LEU A 418 3.32 -19.13 1.23
N ALA A 419 4.24 -18.95 0.27
CA ALA A 419 4.48 -17.66 -0.35
C ALA A 419 3.34 -17.23 -1.27
N LEU A 420 2.78 -18.11 -2.11
CA LEU A 420 1.72 -17.77 -3.06
C LEU A 420 0.44 -17.24 -2.42
N PRO A 421 -0.11 -17.83 -1.34
CA PRO A 421 -1.28 -17.26 -0.68
C PRO A 421 -1.01 -15.87 -0.07
N ALA A 422 0.21 -15.60 0.42
CA ALA A 422 0.58 -14.28 0.91
C ALA A 422 0.67 -13.25 -0.23
N VAL A 423 1.24 -13.64 -1.38
CA VAL A 423 1.25 -12.80 -2.59
C VAL A 423 -0.17 -12.61 -3.13
N GLY A 424 -1.02 -13.65 -3.09
CA GLY A 424 -2.43 -13.55 -3.46
C GLY A 424 -3.22 -12.57 -2.59
N LEU A 425 -2.94 -12.55 -1.28
CA LEU A 425 -3.51 -11.54 -0.38
C LEU A 425 -3.04 -10.13 -0.74
N ALA A 426 -1.76 -9.96 -1.04
CA ALA A 426 -1.22 -8.68 -1.47
C ALA A 426 -1.84 -8.23 -2.80
N ALA A 427 -2.09 -9.15 -3.74
CA ALA A 427 -2.81 -8.87 -4.99
C ALA A 427 -4.26 -8.40 -4.72
N LEU A 428 -4.99 -9.10 -3.86
CA LEU A 428 -6.36 -8.73 -3.48
C LEU A 428 -6.40 -7.32 -2.87
N ILE A 429 -5.49 -7.02 -1.93
CA ILE A 429 -5.40 -5.69 -1.31
C ILE A 429 -5.05 -4.63 -2.35
N THR A 430 -4.08 -4.89 -3.24
CA THR A 430 -3.70 -3.98 -4.32
C THR A 430 -4.87 -3.68 -5.24
N TRP A 431 -5.61 -4.70 -5.66
CA TRP A 431 -6.80 -4.54 -6.49
C TRP A 431 -7.85 -3.64 -5.84
N ILE A 432 -8.17 -3.88 -4.56
CA ILE A 432 -9.16 -3.09 -3.84
C ILE A 432 -8.69 -1.64 -3.68
N VAL A 433 -7.43 -1.43 -3.30
CA VAL A 433 -6.87 -0.07 -3.15
C VAL A 433 -6.96 0.70 -4.47
N GLN A 434 -6.62 0.06 -5.60
CA GLN A 434 -6.73 0.69 -6.92
C GLN A 434 -8.19 0.90 -7.35
N ALA A 435 -9.09 -0.08 -7.07
CA ALA A 435 -10.51 0.04 -7.39
C ALA A 435 -11.25 1.06 -6.52
N GLN A 436 -10.69 1.45 -5.38
CA GLN A 436 -11.23 2.46 -4.47
C GLN A 436 -10.44 3.78 -4.52
N ASP A 437 -9.47 3.91 -5.44
CA ASP A 437 -8.78 5.17 -5.68
C ASP A 437 -9.73 6.23 -6.23
N THR A 438 -9.49 7.49 -5.89
CA THR A 438 -10.29 8.63 -6.34
C THR A 438 -9.59 9.44 -7.41
N LEU A 439 -8.27 9.53 -7.35
CA LEU A 439 -7.51 10.44 -8.19
C LEU A 439 -7.57 10.04 -9.66
N TRP A 440 -7.20 8.78 -9.97
CA TRP A 440 -7.14 8.34 -11.36
C TRP A 440 -8.51 8.32 -12.05
N PRO A 441 -9.60 7.82 -11.43
CA PRO A 441 -10.93 7.89 -12.00
C PRO A 441 -11.42 9.30 -12.33
N ILE A 442 -11.08 10.30 -11.51
CA ILE A 442 -11.46 11.70 -11.77
C ILE A 442 -10.74 12.24 -13.01
N ILE A 443 -9.48 11.88 -13.18
CA ILE A 443 -8.65 12.36 -14.29
C ILE A 443 -8.99 11.61 -15.59
N ALA A 444 -9.27 10.31 -15.48
CA ALA A 444 -9.45 9.39 -16.61
C ALA A 444 -10.91 9.25 -17.06
N GLY A 445 -11.88 9.59 -16.22
CA GLY A 445 -13.31 9.42 -16.52
C GLY A 445 -13.84 10.46 -17.50
N TYR A 446 -14.32 10.04 -18.67
CA TYR A 446 -14.85 10.93 -19.70
C TYR A 446 -16.30 10.74 -20.03
N GLU A 447 -16.75 9.49 -20.02
CA GLU A 447 -18.05 9.11 -20.53
C GLU A 447 -19.06 9.06 -19.39
N VAL A 448 -20.07 9.90 -19.45
CA VAL A 448 -21.11 10.00 -18.39
C VAL A 448 -21.77 8.64 -18.11
N ASP A 449 -21.99 7.84 -19.16
CA ASP A 449 -22.70 6.55 -19.06
C ASP A 449 -21.81 5.37 -18.62
N SER A 450 -20.51 5.55 -18.56
CA SER A 450 -19.55 4.50 -18.19
C SER A 450 -18.46 4.94 -17.19
N ASN A 451 -18.65 6.10 -16.55
CA ASN A 451 -17.73 6.58 -15.52
C ASN A 451 -17.63 5.57 -14.37
N PRO A 452 -16.43 5.40 -13.75
CA PRO A 452 -16.31 4.65 -12.51
C PRO A 452 -17.23 5.17 -11.40
N MET A 453 -17.73 4.27 -10.54
CA MET A 453 -18.68 4.61 -9.47
C MET A 453 -18.18 5.72 -8.54
N GLN A 454 -16.87 5.84 -8.32
CA GLN A 454 -16.27 6.94 -7.56
C GLN A 454 -16.65 8.30 -8.13
N VAL A 455 -16.57 8.45 -9.46
CA VAL A 455 -16.90 9.69 -10.17
C VAL A 455 -18.40 9.94 -10.11
N VAL A 456 -19.23 8.91 -10.34
CA VAL A 456 -20.69 9.00 -10.28
C VAL A 456 -21.16 9.47 -8.91
N VAL A 457 -20.67 8.81 -7.85
CA VAL A 457 -21.05 9.14 -6.47
C VAL A 457 -20.56 10.54 -6.08
N MET A 458 -19.35 10.94 -6.49
CA MET A 458 -18.83 12.28 -6.23
C MET A 458 -19.64 13.37 -6.94
N GLN A 459 -20.02 13.13 -8.19
CA GLN A 459 -20.91 14.05 -8.92
C GLN A 459 -22.27 14.16 -8.24
N ALA A 460 -22.84 13.06 -7.76
CA ALA A 460 -24.09 13.07 -7.00
C ALA A 460 -23.97 13.93 -5.74
N VAL A 461 -22.89 13.77 -4.95
CA VAL A 461 -22.65 14.60 -3.75
C VAL A 461 -22.54 16.09 -4.10
N GLN A 462 -21.89 16.43 -5.21
CA GLN A 462 -21.74 17.83 -5.63
C GLN A 462 -23.06 18.44 -6.13
N MET A 463 -23.88 17.66 -6.84
CA MET A 463 -25.15 18.12 -7.41
C MET A 463 -26.28 18.17 -6.36
N PHE A 464 -26.34 17.15 -5.48
CA PHE A 464 -27.48 16.93 -4.58
C PHE A 464 -27.20 17.28 -3.13
N ARG A 465 -26.41 18.29 -2.85
CA ARG A 465 -26.05 18.76 -1.50
C ARG A 465 -27.24 18.98 -0.51
N ARG A 466 -28.48 18.89 -0.97
CA ARG A 466 -29.70 19.12 -0.18
C ARG A 466 -30.73 18.00 -0.39
N GLY A 467 -30.43 16.80 0.12
CA GLY A 467 -31.44 15.75 0.29
C GLY A 467 -31.53 14.69 -0.82
N GLY A 468 -30.54 14.54 -1.68
CA GLY A 468 -30.44 13.38 -2.59
C GLY A 468 -29.75 12.20 -1.91
N GLU A 469 -30.32 11.00 -2.04
CA GLU A 469 -29.68 9.77 -1.58
C GLU A 469 -28.47 9.46 -2.47
N VAL A 470 -27.32 9.16 -1.85
CA VAL A 470 -26.06 8.87 -2.54
C VAL A 470 -25.78 7.38 -2.39
N PRO A 471 -25.79 6.60 -3.48
CA PRO A 471 -25.78 5.13 -3.42
C PRO A 471 -24.39 4.57 -3.13
N LEU A 472 -23.85 4.82 -1.93
CA LEU A 472 -22.52 4.37 -1.52
C LEU A 472 -22.36 2.86 -1.47
N GLY A 473 -23.45 2.11 -1.30
CA GLY A 473 -23.43 0.66 -1.30
C GLY A 473 -22.94 0.04 -2.61
N TRP A 474 -23.12 0.71 -3.74
CA TRP A 474 -22.62 0.23 -5.04
C TRP A 474 -21.13 0.48 -5.23
N LEU A 475 -20.54 1.41 -4.51
CA LEU A 475 -19.10 1.69 -4.61
C LEU A 475 -18.26 0.54 -4.02
N TYR A 476 -18.64 0.07 -2.83
CA TYR A 476 -18.01 -1.09 -2.19
C TYR A 476 -19.07 -1.89 -1.41
N PRO A 477 -19.79 -2.80 -2.09
CA PRO A 477 -20.92 -3.50 -1.50
C PRO A 477 -20.55 -4.29 -0.25
N LEU A 478 -21.39 -4.24 0.78
CA LEU A 478 -21.17 -4.96 2.05
C LEU A 478 -20.85 -6.47 1.86
N PRO A 479 -21.53 -7.23 0.98
CA PRO A 479 -21.17 -8.62 0.75
C PRO A 479 -19.74 -8.81 0.23
N VAL A 480 -19.27 -7.92 -0.65
CA VAL A 480 -17.87 -7.94 -1.16
C VAL A 480 -16.90 -7.61 -0.05
N LEU A 481 -17.19 -6.59 0.76
CA LEU A 481 -16.37 -6.23 1.93
C LEU A 481 -16.24 -7.40 2.91
N LEU A 482 -17.34 -8.08 3.24
CA LEU A 482 -17.33 -9.24 4.15
C LEU A 482 -16.56 -10.42 3.56
N LEU A 483 -16.69 -10.67 2.25
CA LEU A 483 -15.90 -11.70 1.57
C LEU A 483 -14.41 -11.40 1.65
N VAL A 484 -14.01 -10.16 1.38
CA VAL A 484 -12.61 -9.72 1.49
C VAL A 484 -12.11 -9.86 2.92
N ALA A 485 -12.90 -9.44 3.91
CA ALA A 485 -12.56 -9.59 5.32
C ALA A 485 -12.37 -11.08 5.70
N ALA A 486 -13.22 -11.97 5.19
CA ALA A 486 -13.08 -13.41 5.40
C ALA A 486 -11.78 -13.95 4.77
N VAL A 487 -11.45 -13.55 3.54
CA VAL A 487 -10.18 -13.95 2.88
C VAL A 487 -8.98 -13.41 3.67
N VAL A 488 -9.01 -12.15 4.10
CA VAL A 488 -7.96 -11.55 4.95
C VAL A 488 -7.80 -12.36 6.23
N ALA A 489 -8.89 -12.69 6.94
CA ALA A 489 -8.86 -13.48 8.18
C ALA A 489 -8.26 -14.87 7.95
N VAL A 490 -8.71 -15.57 6.91
CA VAL A 490 -8.24 -16.93 6.57
C VAL A 490 -6.74 -16.92 6.25
N VAL A 491 -6.28 -16.01 5.40
CA VAL A 491 -4.85 -15.94 5.03
C VAL A 491 -4.00 -15.51 6.23
N GLN A 492 -4.47 -14.57 7.05
CA GLN A 492 -3.76 -14.19 8.26
C GLN A 492 -3.58 -15.35 9.25
N VAL A 493 -4.61 -16.16 9.44
CA VAL A 493 -4.60 -17.30 10.38
C VAL A 493 -3.85 -18.50 9.82
N LEU A 494 -4.08 -18.87 8.57
CA LEU A 494 -3.53 -20.10 7.99
C LEU A 494 -2.13 -19.92 7.41
N VAL A 495 -1.78 -18.72 6.96
CA VAL A 495 -0.51 -18.44 6.27
C VAL A 495 0.37 -17.53 7.12
N LEU A 496 -0.07 -16.31 7.43
CA LEU A 496 0.79 -15.33 8.11
C LEU A 496 1.13 -15.74 9.55
N ASP A 497 0.27 -16.50 10.23
CA ASP A 497 0.60 -17.07 11.57
C ASP A 497 1.71 -18.12 11.55
N ARG A 498 2.04 -18.64 10.36
CA ARG A 498 3.14 -19.60 10.15
C ARG A 498 4.43 -18.92 9.67
N LEU A 499 4.44 -17.61 9.58
CA LEU A 499 5.59 -16.84 9.11
C LEU A 499 6.24 -16.08 10.27
N ALA A 500 7.55 -15.85 10.13
CA ALA A 500 8.35 -15.05 11.04
C ALA A 500 9.30 -14.15 10.25
N LEU A 501 9.56 -12.94 10.76
CA LEU A 501 10.55 -12.03 10.22
C LEU A 501 11.90 -12.26 10.91
N ARG A 502 12.96 -12.44 10.11
CA ARG A 502 14.34 -12.56 10.58
C ARG A 502 15.22 -11.48 9.97
N THR A 503 16.19 -11.02 10.76
CA THR A 503 17.30 -10.17 10.35
C THR A 503 18.63 -10.86 10.70
N GLY A 504 19.72 -10.44 10.03
CA GLY A 504 21.05 -10.97 10.30
C GLY A 504 21.46 -12.19 9.46
N ARG A 505 22.72 -12.65 9.64
CA ARG A 505 23.25 -13.86 9.01
C ARG A 505 22.54 -15.08 9.60
N ASP A 506 22.31 -16.11 8.79
CA ASP A 506 22.05 -17.43 9.33
C ASP A 506 23.23 -17.74 10.26
N ALA A 507 22.98 -18.03 11.54
CA ALA A 507 23.84 -18.96 12.20
C ALA A 507 23.67 -20.23 11.35
N VAL A 508 24.61 -20.48 10.42
CA VAL A 508 24.85 -21.82 9.95
C VAL A 508 24.92 -22.58 11.24
N ALA A 509 23.92 -23.42 11.53
CA ALA A 509 24.08 -24.46 12.46
C ALA A 509 25.32 -25.18 11.93
N ALA A 510 26.46 -24.90 12.53
CA ALA A 510 27.57 -25.80 12.49
C ALA A 510 27.01 -27.08 13.09
N ALA A 511 26.40 -27.89 12.23
CA ALA A 511 26.44 -29.32 12.40
C ALA A 511 27.93 -29.62 12.32
N THR A 512 28.61 -29.43 13.45
CA THR A 512 29.82 -30.16 13.77
C THR A 512 29.39 -31.59 13.57
N PRO A 513 29.97 -32.33 12.60
CA PRO A 513 29.76 -33.75 12.59
C PRO A 513 30.17 -34.19 13.99
N ALA A 514 29.23 -34.75 14.73
CA ALA A 514 29.57 -35.45 15.95
C ALA A 514 30.68 -36.42 15.55
N ASP A 515 31.87 -36.14 16.06
CA ASP A 515 33.01 -37.02 16.01
C ASP A 515 32.50 -38.40 16.40
N SER A 516 32.30 -39.27 15.42
CA SER A 516 32.13 -40.68 15.63
C SER A 516 33.52 -41.20 15.97
N GLY A 517 33.99 -40.82 17.15
CA GLY A 517 35.12 -41.45 17.81
C GLY A 517 34.64 -42.70 18.55
N ASN A 518 35.13 -43.81 18.08
CA ASN A 518 35.15 -45.21 18.55
C ASN A 518 34.04 -46.10 18.04
#